data_2b5d730d46645fe83b672eb444c1e880
#
_entry.id   2b5d730d46645fe83b672eb444c1e880
#
_cell.length_a   1.000
_cell.length_b   1.000
_cell.length_c   1.000
_cell.angle_alpha   90.00
_cell.angle_beta   90.00
_cell.angle_gamma   90.00
#
_symmetry.space_group_name_H-M   'P 1'
#
loop_
_entity.id
_entity.type
_entity.pdbx_description
1 polymer ?
#
loop_
_entity_poly.entity_id
_entity_poly.type
_entity_poly.pdbx_seq_one_letter_code
_entity_poly.pdbx_strand_id
1 'polypeptide(L)'
;MCGIVGAVCQRNVYKILIEGLNRLEYRGYDSAGLSVLDADQILQTRKTFGKVADLKALCKTDFAVGNSGIAHTRWATHGEPSSVNSHPHTSAGISVVHNGIIENHDALREEMRNAGYTIASDTDSEVIAHLIHSYLDEATDLRQAVTKTISRLEGAYALGVISQDHPDLLIGARSGSPLVVGVGMDEHFIASDQMALRQVTDRFVYLEEGDVVELTSESYKVINGQGKVVDREVHQLEDTDHLADKGDYRHFMQKEMFEQASVIADTLAGRVGTDHINEAIFGYQAETLFTQTKNIHIIACGTSYHSGLVAKYWLEDLAGTPCQVEVASEYRYRNAAVPEGTLFVTISQSGETADTLAALRKAKESGYLGFVAICNVANSSLVRESDISLMTMAGPEIGVASTKAFTTQLVALQLLTLSLGRHTGLDAKVEKQMIENLHELPGLCERVLALDPVIEKVSEAFAHKHHALFLGRGEQYPIALEGALKLKEISYIHAEAYPSGELKHGPLALVDEDMPVVTVAPNNELLDKLKSNLHEVRARGGELFVFAECNASFKSEPGITVIDMPPIPKSLEAIVYTLPLQLLSYHVALLKGTDVDQPRNLAKSVTVE
;
A
#
# COMPACT_ATOMS: atom_id res chain seq x y z
N MET A 1 1.76 -3.99 -9.02
CA MET A 1 2.68 -4.90 -8.33
C MET A 1 2.29 -6.35 -8.61
N CYS A 2 3.25 -7.26 -8.62
CA CYS A 2 3.02 -8.65 -8.99
C CYS A 2 2.70 -9.55 -7.79
N GLY A 3 2.05 -10.68 -8.01
CA GLY A 3 1.79 -11.69 -6.99
C GLY A 3 2.47 -13.01 -7.35
N ILE A 4 3.25 -13.59 -6.43
CA ILE A 4 3.84 -14.92 -6.55
C ILE A 4 3.12 -15.89 -5.64
N VAL A 5 2.87 -17.11 -6.15
CA VAL A 5 2.45 -18.28 -5.37
C VAL A 5 3.24 -19.48 -5.90
N GLY A 6 3.82 -20.26 -5.01
CA GLY A 6 4.46 -21.54 -5.33
C GLY A 6 4.07 -22.61 -4.32
N ALA A 7 4.01 -23.84 -4.76
CA ALA A 7 3.62 -24.98 -3.92
C ALA A 7 4.38 -26.24 -4.31
N VAL A 8 4.80 -27.00 -3.32
CA VAL A 8 5.30 -28.37 -3.43
C VAL A 8 4.61 -29.22 -2.36
N CYS A 9 3.86 -30.24 -2.78
CA CYS A 9 3.01 -31.03 -1.91
C CYS A 9 2.71 -32.42 -2.50
N GLN A 10 1.99 -33.27 -1.75
CA GLN A 10 1.59 -34.59 -2.24
C GLN A 10 0.24 -34.58 -2.98
N ARG A 11 -0.44 -33.43 -3.03
CA ARG A 11 -1.71 -33.23 -3.72
C ARG A 11 -1.57 -32.29 -4.90
N ASN A 12 -2.61 -32.24 -5.77
CA ASN A 12 -2.60 -31.34 -6.90
C ASN A 12 -2.54 -29.85 -6.47
N VAL A 13 -1.50 -29.16 -6.90
CA VAL A 13 -1.22 -27.76 -6.56
C VAL A 13 -2.12 -26.75 -7.28
N TYR A 14 -2.78 -27.14 -8.38
CA TYR A 14 -3.53 -26.21 -9.24
C TYR A 14 -4.52 -25.32 -8.47
N LYS A 15 -5.33 -25.95 -7.61
CA LYS A 15 -6.33 -25.18 -6.82
C LYS A 15 -5.67 -24.20 -5.86
N ILE A 16 -4.55 -24.59 -5.25
CA ILE A 16 -3.79 -23.74 -4.33
C ILE A 16 -3.24 -22.53 -5.07
N LEU A 17 -2.63 -22.76 -6.24
CA LEU A 17 -2.05 -21.71 -7.07
C LEU A 17 -3.11 -20.70 -7.54
N ILE A 18 -4.23 -21.19 -8.11
CA ILE A 18 -5.30 -20.32 -8.61
C ILE A 18 -5.95 -19.52 -7.48
N GLU A 19 -6.25 -20.16 -6.34
CA GLU A 19 -6.87 -19.45 -5.22
C GLU A 19 -5.91 -18.45 -4.58
N GLY A 20 -4.63 -18.81 -4.46
CA GLY A 20 -3.60 -17.89 -4.00
C GLY A 20 -3.46 -16.68 -4.92
N LEU A 21 -3.49 -16.87 -6.26
CA LEU A 21 -3.50 -15.76 -7.22
C LEU A 21 -4.76 -14.89 -7.11
N ASN A 22 -5.95 -15.49 -6.92
CA ASN A 22 -7.19 -14.73 -6.71
C ASN A 22 -7.06 -13.78 -5.52
N ARG A 23 -6.43 -14.25 -4.43
CA ARG A 23 -6.19 -13.45 -3.22
C ARG A 23 -5.12 -12.38 -3.41
N LEU A 24 -4.27 -12.48 -4.44
CA LEU A 24 -3.24 -11.50 -4.78
C LEU A 24 -3.62 -10.61 -5.97
N GLU A 25 -4.76 -10.83 -6.61
CA GLU A 25 -5.15 -10.12 -7.84
C GLU A 25 -5.21 -8.60 -7.66
N TYR A 26 -5.57 -8.13 -6.45
CA TYR A 26 -5.55 -6.71 -6.11
C TYR A 26 -4.15 -6.06 -6.23
N ARG A 27 -3.08 -6.87 -6.26
CA ARG A 27 -1.69 -6.42 -6.43
C ARG A 27 -1.28 -6.26 -7.89
N GLY A 28 -1.85 -7.07 -8.82
CA GLY A 28 -1.52 -7.03 -10.24
C GLY A 28 -2.53 -7.83 -11.03
N TYR A 29 -3.05 -7.27 -12.10
CA TYR A 29 -4.15 -7.84 -12.90
C TYR A 29 -4.00 -7.61 -14.40
N ASP A 30 -2.80 -7.24 -14.87
CA ASP A 30 -2.55 -7.03 -16.31
C ASP A 30 -2.44 -8.36 -17.06
N SER A 31 -1.86 -9.35 -16.41
CA SER A 31 -1.77 -10.71 -16.94
C SER A 31 -1.55 -11.73 -15.81
N ALA A 32 -1.84 -13.00 -16.09
CA ALA A 32 -1.64 -14.08 -15.15
C ALA A 32 -1.10 -15.32 -15.84
N GLY A 33 -0.40 -16.18 -15.08
CA GLY A 33 0.07 -17.45 -15.60
C GLY A 33 0.53 -18.39 -14.49
N LEU A 34 0.70 -19.65 -14.85
CA LEU A 34 1.21 -20.69 -13.97
C LEU A 34 1.99 -21.74 -14.74
N SER A 35 2.89 -22.42 -14.05
CA SER A 35 3.57 -23.63 -14.49
C SER A 35 3.42 -24.72 -13.42
N VAL A 36 3.15 -25.93 -13.86
CA VAL A 36 3.02 -27.13 -13.01
C VAL A 36 3.84 -28.25 -13.62
N LEU A 37 4.52 -29.02 -12.80
CA LEU A 37 5.13 -30.29 -13.20
C LEU A 37 4.08 -31.39 -13.13
N ASP A 38 3.78 -32.02 -14.27
CA ASP A 38 2.80 -33.10 -14.34
C ASP A 38 3.35 -34.45 -13.80
N ALA A 39 2.52 -35.49 -13.85
CA ALA A 39 2.90 -36.81 -13.36
C ALA A 39 4.10 -37.43 -14.13
N ASP A 40 4.34 -37.01 -15.36
CA ASP A 40 5.47 -37.42 -16.18
C ASP A 40 6.67 -36.47 -16.02
N GLN A 41 6.62 -35.55 -15.04
CA GLN A 41 7.61 -34.52 -14.74
C GLN A 41 7.82 -33.53 -15.88
N ILE A 42 6.83 -33.37 -16.75
CA ILE A 42 6.87 -32.42 -17.85
C ILE A 42 6.27 -31.08 -17.39
N LEU A 43 6.96 -30.00 -17.73
CA LEU A 43 6.53 -28.65 -17.37
C LEU A 43 5.36 -28.20 -18.25
N GLN A 44 4.19 -28.02 -17.63
CA GLN A 44 2.99 -27.51 -18.27
C GLN A 44 2.79 -26.04 -17.90
N THR A 45 2.89 -25.15 -18.89
CA THR A 45 2.76 -23.68 -18.65
C THR A 45 1.51 -23.14 -19.35
N ARG A 46 0.74 -22.31 -18.65
CA ARG A 46 -0.40 -21.54 -19.19
C ARG A 46 -0.26 -20.08 -18.80
N LYS A 47 -0.41 -19.20 -19.77
CA LYS A 47 -0.29 -17.75 -19.61
C LYS A 47 -1.43 -17.05 -20.34
N THR A 48 -1.96 -16.00 -19.77
CA THR A 48 -3.02 -15.20 -20.38
C THR A 48 -2.82 -13.70 -20.12
N PHE A 49 -3.25 -12.90 -21.06
CA PHE A 49 -3.51 -11.49 -20.84
C PHE A 49 -4.84 -11.35 -20.07
N GLY A 50 -4.90 -10.47 -19.07
CA GLY A 50 -6.07 -10.24 -18.25
C GLY A 50 -6.02 -10.88 -16.86
N LYS A 51 -7.19 -11.04 -16.25
CA LYS A 51 -7.35 -11.42 -14.83
C LYS A 51 -7.16 -12.93 -14.58
N VAL A 52 -7.04 -13.30 -13.30
CA VAL A 52 -6.93 -14.72 -12.88
C VAL A 52 -8.14 -15.55 -13.33
N ALA A 53 -9.31 -14.91 -13.46
CA ALA A 53 -10.51 -15.57 -14.02
C ALA A 53 -10.29 -16.08 -15.45
N ASP A 54 -9.55 -15.34 -16.29
CA ASP A 54 -9.22 -15.72 -17.66
C ASP A 54 -8.23 -16.88 -17.67
N LEU A 55 -7.22 -16.87 -16.78
CA LEU A 55 -6.30 -18.00 -16.58
C LEU A 55 -7.05 -19.25 -16.14
N LYS A 56 -7.99 -19.12 -15.20
CA LYS A 56 -8.83 -20.21 -14.74
C LYS A 56 -9.69 -20.79 -15.87
N ALA A 57 -10.23 -19.93 -16.74
CA ALA A 57 -11.00 -20.37 -17.91
C ALA A 57 -10.12 -21.14 -18.92
N LEU A 58 -8.90 -20.65 -19.18
CA LEU A 58 -7.91 -21.31 -20.05
C LEU A 58 -7.52 -22.69 -19.52
N CYS A 59 -7.37 -22.87 -18.22
CA CYS A 59 -6.99 -24.11 -17.58
C CYS A 59 -8.12 -25.15 -17.43
N LYS A 60 -9.39 -24.78 -17.66
CA LYS A 60 -10.54 -25.69 -17.48
C LYS A 60 -10.59 -26.83 -18.51
N THR A 61 -10.05 -26.65 -19.69
CA THR A 61 -10.26 -27.55 -20.82
C THR A 61 -9.12 -28.55 -21.05
N ASP A 62 -7.91 -28.25 -20.59
CA ASP A 62 -6.75 -29.13 -20.81
C ASP A 62 -5.57 -28.68 -19.92
N PHE A 63 -5.63 -29.02 -18.62
CA PHE A 63 -4.50 -28.71 -17.75
C PHE A 63 -4.07 -29.92 -16.92
N ALA A 64 -2.74 -30.15 -16.90
CA ALA A 64 -2.13 -31.26 -16.20
C ALA A 64 -2.27 -31.15 -14.68
N VAL A 65 -2.41 -32.29 -14.04
CA VAL A 65 -2.40 -32.47 -12.60
C VAL A 65 -0.97 -32.68 -12.16
N GLY A 66 -0.47 -31.88 -11.19
CA GLY A 66 0.88 -32.02 -10.67
C GLY A 66 1.01 -31.60 -9.21
N ASN A 67 2.12 -31.98 -8.61
CA ASN A 67 2.40 -31.83 -7.17
C ASN A 67 3.35 -30.69 -6.86
N SER A 68 3.99 -30.10 -7.87
CA SER A 68 4.85 -28.93 -7.75
C SER A 68 4.49 -27.90 -8.82
N GLY A 69 4.46 -26.62 -8.44
CA GLY A 69 4.12 -25.56 -9.38
C GLY A 69 4.33 -24.16 -8.84
N ILE A 70 4.37 -23.20 -9.74
CA ILE A 70 4.49 -21.77 -9.49
C ILE A 70 3.47 -21.00 -10.32
N ALA A 71 3.00 -19.88 -9.80
CA ALA A 71 2.02 -19.04 -10.45
C ALA A 71 2.26 -17.56 -10.14
N HIS A 72 1.77 -16.70 -11.03
CA HIS A 72 2.06 -15.27 -10.99
C HIS A 72 0.89 -14.44 -11.50
N THR A 73 0.63 -13.30 -10.86
CA THR A 73 -0.15 -12.19 -11.40
C THR A 73 0.79 -11.02 -11.66
N ARG A 74 0.72 -10.44 -12.85
CA ARG A 74 1.68 -9.44 -13.31
C ARG A 74 1.07 -8.04 -13.25
N TRP A 75 1.90 -7.12 -12.79
CA TRP A 75 1.83 -5.69 -13.02
C TRP A 75 2.99 -5.33 -13.95
N ALA A 76 2.70 -4.84 -15.16
CA ALA A 76 3.72 -4.61 -16.18
C ALA A 76 4.64 -3.44 -15.80
N THR A 77 5.94 -3.70 -15.67
CA THR A 77 7.01 -2.71 -15.53
C THR A 77 7.84 -2.63 -16.81
N HIS A 78 8.24 -3.77 -17.38
CA HIS A 78 9.01 -3.90 -18.63
C HIS A 78 8.21 -4.74 -19.62
N GLY A 79 8.04 -4.24 -20.85
CA GLY A 79 7.21 -4.85 -21.88
C GLY A 79 5.71 -4.70 -21.65
N GLU A 80 4.96 -4.44 -22.71
CA GLU A 80 3.49 -4.26 -22.64
C GLU A 80 2.77 -5.51 -22.12
N PRO A 81 1.58 -5.37 -21.54
CA PRO A 81 0.76 -6.51 -21.13
C PRO A 81 0.42 -7.41 -22.32
N SER A 82 0.94 -8.65 -22.30
CA SER A 82 0.72 -9.66 -23.32
C SER A 82 0.95 -11.06 -22.77
N SER A 83 0.48 -12.10 -23.45
CA SER A 83 0.73 -13.48 -23.03
C SER A 83 2.22 -13.85 -23.11
N VAL A 84 2.99 -13.25 -24.01
CA VAL A 84 4.44 -13.50 -24.13
C VAL A 84 5.18 -12.91 -22.93
N ASN A 85 4.83 -11.69 -22.56
CA ASN A 85 5.43 -10.96 -21.44
C ASN A 85 4.88 -11.39 -20.06
N SER A 86 3.89 -12.30 -20.01
CA SER A 86 3.38 -12.86 -18.75
C SER A 86 4.36 -13.87 -18.17
N HIS A 87 4.39 -13.96 -16.83
CA HIS A 87 5.07 -15.04 -16.11
C HIS A 87 4.19 -16.31 -16.04
N PRO A 88 4.81 -17.48 -15.82
CA PRO A 88 6.23 -17.78 -15.68
C PRO A 88 7.01 -17.68 -16.98
N HIS A 89 8.32 -17.36 -16.91
CA HIS A 89 9.26 -17.52 -18.01
C HIS A 89 9.96 -18.88 -17.94
N THR A 90 10.22 -19.47 -19.10
CA THR A 90 10.75 -20.84 -19.17
C THR A 90 12.01 -20.92 -20.02
N SER A 91 12.95 -21.80 -19.64
CA SER A 91 14.16 -22.13 -20.40
C SER A 91 14.53 -23.59 -20.16
N ALA A 92 14.46 -24.43 -21.20
CA ALA A 92 14.90 -25.83 -21.20
C ALA A 92 14.55 -26.60 -19.90
N GLY A 93 13.26 -26.66 -19.54
CA GLY A 93 12.79 -27.38 -18.35
C GLY A 93 12.84 -26.60 -17.04
N ILE A 94 13.37 -25.38 -17.03
CA ILE A 94 13.32 -24.45 -15.90
C ILE A 94 12.11 -23.53 -16.06
N SER A 95 11.39 -23.23 -14.98
CA SER A 95 10.33 -22.23 -14.95
C SER A 95 10.54 -21.27 -13.79
N VAL A 96 10.38 -19.96 -14.06
CA VAL A 96 10.68 -18.88 -13.10
C VAL A 96 9.53 -17.89 -13.06
N VAL A 97 9.14 -17.51 -11.84
CA VAL A 97 8.33 -16.32 -11.56
C VAL A 97 9.18 -15.30 -10.81
N HIS A 98 8.97 -14.02 -11.10
CA HIS A 98 9.76 -12.92 -10.57
C HIS A 98 8.89 -11.73 -10.22
N ASN A 99 9.08 -11.19 -9.02
CA ASN A 99 8.63 -9.87 -8.59
C ASN A 99 9.86 -9.00 -8.36
N GLY A 100 9.91 -7.84 -8.98
CA GLY A 100 11.05 -6.93 -8.86
C GLY A 100 11.40 -6.27 -10.18
N ILE A 101 12.59 -5.68 -10.23
CA ILE A 101 13.21 -5.13 -11.43
C ILE A 101 14.69 -5.53 -11.44
N ILE A 102 15.13 -6.12 -12.54
CA ILE A 102 16.54 -6.45 -12.77
C ILE A 102 17.17 -5.33 -13.60
N GLU A 103 17.92 -4.47 -12.96
CA GLU A 103 18.47 -3.25 -13.56
C GLU A 103 19.49 -3.54 -14.66
N ASN A 104 20.30 -4.59 -14.51
CA ASN A 104 21.30 -4.99 -15.49
C ASN A 104 20.79 -6.00 -16.54
N HIS A 105 19.46 -6.12 -16.70
CA HIS A 105 18.84 -7.12 -17.59
C HIS A 105 19.28 -7.01 -19.05
N ASP A 106 19.54 -5.81 -19.57
CA ASP A 106 19.95 -5.64 -20.97
C ASP A 106 21.33 -6.26 -21.25
N ALA A 107 22.28 -6.09 -20.34
CA ALA A 107 23.60 -6.71 -20.46
C ALA A 107 23.51 -8.24 -20.38
N LEU A 108 22.71 -8.75 -19.44
CA LEU A 108 22.45 -10.19 -19.30
C LEU A 108 21.72 -10.77 -20.51
N ARG A 109 20.79 -10.04 -21.10
CA ARG A 109 20.05 -10.42 -22.31
C ARG A 109 20.98 -10.58 -23.50
N GLU A 110 21.93 -9.65 -23.71
CA GLU A 110 22.91 -9.74 -24.76
C GLU A 110 23.85 -10.93 -24.58
N GLU A 111 24.30 -11.16 -23.34
CA GLU A 111 25.12 -12.34 -23.00
C GLU A 111 24.39 -13.64 -23.33
N MET A 112 23.13 -13.78 -22.95
CA MET A 112 22.33 -14.99 -23.22
C MET A 112 22.08 -15.17 -24.72
N ARG A 113 21.85 -14.10 -25.48
CA ARG A 113 21.78 -14.17 -26.96
C ARG A 113 23.08 -14.69 -27.56
N ASN A 114 24.22 -14.19 -27.08
CA ASN A 114 25.54 -14.64 -27.55
C ASN A 114 25.83 -16.09 -27.15
N ALA A 115 25.25 -16.57 -26.05
CA ALA A 115 25.30 -17.99 -25.66
C ALA A 115 24.30 -18.88 -26.41
N GLY A 116 23.51 -18.33 -27.34
CA GLY A 116 22.61 -19.09 -28.22
C GLY A 116 21.18 -19.22 -27.70
N TYR A 117 20.81 -18.52 -26.61
CA TYR A 117 19.42 -18.48 -26.11
C TYR A 117 18.55 -17.56 -26.96
N THR A 118 17.30 -17.97 -27.19
CA THR A 118 16.30 -17.15 -27.84
C THR A 118 15.54 -16.36 -26.80
N ILE A 119 15.61 -15.04 -26.85
CA ILE A 119 14.84 -14.14 -25.98
C ILE A 119 13.51 -13.84 -26.66
N ALA A 120 12.41 -14.27 -26.09
CA ALA A 120 11.08 -14.17 -26.65
C ALA A 120 10.27 -12.97 -26.12
N SER A 121 10.55 -12.52 -24.90
CA SER A 121 9.82 -11.43 -24.24
C SER A 121 10.63 -10.14 -24.13
N ASP A 122 9.90 -9.05 -23.85
CA ASP A 122 10.50 -7.74 -23.56
C ASP A 122 10.76 -7.54 -22.07
N THR A 123 10.48 -8.57 -21.23
CA THR A 123 10.61 -8.45 -19.77
C THR A 123 12.07 -8.54 -19.33
N ASP A 124 12.38 -7.90 -18.22
CA ASP A 124 13.65 -8.04 -17.49
C ASP A 124 13.84 -9.45 -16.87
N SER A 125 12.75 -10.19 -16.74
CA SER A 125 12.66 -11.45 -15.97
C SER A 125 13.07 -12.70 -16.74
N GLU A 126 12.89 -12.74 -18.07
CA GLU A 126 13.17 -13.93 -18.90
C GLU A 126 14.63 -14.38 -18.82
N VAL A 127 15.55 -13.42 -18.73
CA VAL A 127 16.99 -13.70 -18.63
C VAL A 127 17.35 -14.54 -17.41
N ILE A 128 16.54 -14.47 -16.32
CA ILE A 128 16.77 -15.26 -15.10
C ILE A 128 16.64 -16.75 -15.40
N ALA A 129 15.60 -17.15 -16.16
CA ALA A 129 15.41 -18.56 -16.54
C ALA A 129 16.56 -19.08 -17.40
N HIS A 130 17.05 -18.26 -18.33
CA HIS A 130 18.19 -18.61 -19.19
C HIS A 130 19.50 -18.71 -18.40
N LEU A 131 19.75 -17.78 -17.47
CA LEU A 131 20.93 -17.82 -16.59
C LEU A 131 20.93 -19.05 -15.70
N ILE A 132 19.81 -19.37 -15.05
CA ILE A 132 19.72 -20.59 -14.23
C ILE A 132 20.04 -21.82 -15.07
N HIS A 133 19.44 -21.94 -16.27
CA HIS A 133 19.73 -23.06 -17.16
C HIS A 133 21.21 -23.11 -17.57
N SER A 134 21.82 -21.97 -17.92
CA SER A 134 23.23 -21.92 -18.33
C SER A 134 24.22 -22.38 -17.24
N TYR A 135 23.82 -22.24 -15.97
CA TYR A 135 24.64 -22.65 -14.83
C TYR A 135 24.38 -24.10 -14.37
N LEU A 136 23.33 -24.79 -14.85
CA LEU A 136 23.05 -26.17 -14.45
C LEU A 136 24.15 -27.13 -14.83
N ASP A 137 24.77 -26.94 -15.99
CA ASP A 137 25.89 -27.79 -16.44
C ASP A 137 27.14 -27.64 -15.55
N GLU A 138 27.29 -26.52 -14.88
CA GLU A 138 28.40 -26.20 -13.97
C GLU A 138 28.06 -26.39 -12.49
N ALA A 139 26.77 -26.41 -12.13
CA ALA A 139 26.28 -26.53 -10.77
C ALA A 139 26.05 -28.00 -10.40
N THR A 140 26.18 -28.32 -9.10
CA THR A 140 25.89 -29.68 -8.61
C THR A 140 24.39 -29.90 -8.39
N ASP A 141 23.62 -28.83 -8.25
CA ASP A 141 22.17 -28.86 -8.02
C ASP A 141 21.49 -27.54 -8.43
N LEU A 142 20.15 -27.56 -8.53
CA LEU A 142 19.33 -26.40 -8.91
C LEU A 142 19.59 -25.19 -8.01
N ARG A 143 19.71 -25.40 -6.70
CA ARG A 143 19.96 -24.32 -5.74
C ARG A 143 21.27 -23.58 -6.05
N GLN A 144 22.34 -24.32 -6.38
CA GLN A 144 23.62 -23.68 -6.74
C GLN A 144 23.50 -22.87 -8.02
N ALA A 145 22.78 -23.37 -9.02
CA ALA A 145 22.50 -22.62 -10.26
C ALA A 145 21.72 -21.33 -9.95
N VAL A 146 20.68 -21.38 -9.10
CA VAL A 146 19.97 -20.19 -8.65
C VAL A 146 20.89 -19.25 -7.88
N THR A 147 21.71 -19.76 -6.95
CA THR A 147 22.64 -18.93 -6.15
C THR A 147 23.67 -18.22 -7.04
N LYS A 148 24.21 -18.90 -8.05
CA LYS A 148 25.10 -18.27 -9.05
C LYS A 148 24.36 -17.18 -9.83
N THR A 149 23.14 -17.46 -10.25
CA THR A 149 22.30 -16.49 -10.99
C THR A 149 22.08 -15.24 -10.16
N ILE A 150 21.56 -15.35 -8.92
CA ILE A 150 21.24 -14.19 -8.08
C ILE A 150 22.47 -13.34 -7.74
N SER A 151 23.67 -13.93 -7.70
CA SER A 151 24.91 -13.18 -7.49
C SER A 151 25.28 -12.26 -8.65
N ARG A 152 24.62 -12.41 -9.81
CA ARG A 152 24.80 -11.61 -11.02
C ARG A 152 23.69 -10.58 -11.25
N LEU A 153 22.57 -10.73 -10.54
CA LEU A 153 21.44 -9.80 -10.66
C LEU A 153 21.71 -8.53 -9.89
N GLU A 154 21.46 -7.39 -10.51
CA GLU A 154 21.43 -6.08 -9.89
C GLU A 154 19.99 -5.61 -9.80
N GLY A 155 19.57 -5.07 -8.63
CA GLY A 155 18.20 -4.63 -8.39
C GLY A 155 17.43 -5.50 -7.40
N ALA A 156 16.10 -5.35 -7.36
CA ALA A 156 15.25 -6.05 -6.41
C ALA A 156 14.60 -7.29 -7.04
N TYR A 157 14.52 -8.39 -6.28
CA TYR A 157 13.84 -9.60 -6.74
C TYR A 157 13.20 -10.40 -5.60
N ALA A 158 12.08 -11.05 -5.91
CA ALA A 158 11.59 -12.25 -5.26
C ALA A 158 11.35 -13.29 -6.35
N LEU A 159 11.93 -14.48 -6.19
CA LEU A 159 11.91 -15.55 -7.20
C LEU A 159 11.20 -16.79 -6.68
N GLY A 160 10.45 -17.46 -7.57
CA GLY A 160 10.04 -18.85 -7.42
C GLY A 160 10.53 -19.65 -8.62
N VAL A 161 11.23 -20.76 -8.38
CA VAL A 161 11.87 -21.57 -9.43
C VAL A 161 11.52 -23.04 -9.26
N ILE A 162 11.06 -23.68 -10.34
CA ILE A 162 10.89 -25.14 -10.45
C ILE A 162 11.63 -25.68 -11.66
N SER A 163 12.01 -26.96 -11.63
CA SER A 163 12.75 -27.62 -12.69
C SER A 163 12.23 -29.05 -12.96
N GLN A 164 12.18 -29.45 -14.23
CA GLN A 164 11.86 -30.82 -14.64
C GLN A 164 12.86 -31.85 -14.09
N ASP A 165 14.13 -31.46 -13.98
CA ASP A 165 15.19 -32.34 -13.50
C ASP A 165 15.18 -32.49 -11.97
N HIS A 166 14.44 -31.63 -11.26
CA HIS A 166 14.29 -31.61 -9.81
C HIS A 166 12.80 -31.42 -9.41
N PRO A 167 11.91 -32.38 -9.73
CA PRO A 167 10.47 -32.19 -9.67
C PRO A 167 9.91 -31.99 -8.25
N ASP A 168 10.62 -32.49 -7.25
CA ASP A 168 10.22 -32.39 -5.82
C ASP A 168 10.80 -31.16 -5.13
N LEU A 169 11.44 -30.25 -5.90
CA LEU A 169 12.15 -29.10 -5.35
C LEU A 169 11.57 -27.78 -5.88
N LEU A 170 11.16 -26.93 -4.97
CA LEU A 170 10.80 -25.52 -5.22
C LEU A 170 11.86 -24.64 -4.56
N ILE A 171 12.49 -23.76 -5.32
CA ILE A 171 13.44 -22.77 -4.79
C ILE A 171 12.77 -21.41 -4.71
N GLY A 172 12.88 -20.75 -3.55
CA GLY A 172 12.57 -19.35 -3.36
C GLY A 172 13.84 -18.54 -3.12
N ALA A 173 13.89 -17.29 -3.59
CA ALA A 173 14.98 -16.36 -3.27
C ALA A 173 14.44 -14.94 -3.17
N ARG A 174 15.00 -14.11 -2.26
CA ARG A 174 14.58 -12.72 -2.14
C ARG A 174 15.73 -11.75 -1.92
N SER A 175 15.57 -10.57 -2.52
CA SER A 175 16.33 -9.36 -2.20
C SER A 175 15.46 -8.15 -2.60
N GLY A 176 15.18 -7.24 -1.66
CA GLY A 176 14.32 -6.08 -1.91
C GLY A 176 12.81 -6.39 -1.92
N SER A 177 12.36 -7.34 -2.75
CA SER A 177 10.95 -7.73 -2.87
C SER A 177 10.54 -8.77 -1.81
N PRO A 178 9.31 -8.71 -1.23
CA PRO A 178 8.88 -9.64 -0.20
C PRO A 178 8.64 -11.06 -0.72
N LEU A 179 9.04 -12.06 0.09
CA LEU A 179 8.74 -13.46 -0.11
C LEU A 179 8.61 -14.15 1.26
N VAL A 180 7.56 -14.93 1.44
CA VAL A 180 7.30 -15.71 2.66
C VAL A 180 7.18 -17.18 2.33
N VAL A 181 7.53 -18.04 3.30
CA VAL A 181 7.33 -19.48 3.23
C VAL A 181 6.09 -19.84 4.06
N GLY A 182 5.18 -20.59 3.50
CA GLY A 182 4.09 -21.23 4.22
C GLY A 182 4.47 -22.65 4.62
N VAL A 183 4.31 -22.99 5.90
CA VAL A 183 4.67 -24.30 6.46
C VAL A 183 3.40 -25.10 6.69
N GLY A 184 3.17 -26.11 5.87
CA GLY A 184 2.05 -27.05 6.00
C GLY A 184 2.46 -28.39 6.61
N MET A 185 1.58 -29.37 6.53
CA MET A 185 1.82 -30.75 6.92
C MET A 185 2.04 -31.56 5.65
N ASP A 186 3.26 -32.06 5.43
CA ASP A 186 3.70 -32.72 4.19
C ASP A 186 3.48 -31.85 2.93
N GLU A 187 3.57 -30.54 3.10
CA GLU A 187 3.45 -29.56 2.02
C GLU A 187 4.07 -28.23 2.42
N HIS A 188 4.76 -27.58 1.48
CA HIS A 188 5.37 -26.28 1.69
C HIS A 188 5.07 -25.33 0.53
N PHE A 189 5.07 -24.05 0.83
CA PHE A 189 4.62 -23.01 -0.07
C PHE A 189 5.56 -21.81 -0.05
N ILE A 190 5.58 -21.03 -1.14
CA ILE A 190 6.06 -19.66 -1.15
C ILE A 190 4.96 -18.71 -1.64
N ALA A 191 4.98 -17.50 -1.14
CA ALA A 191 4.16 -16.43 -1.71
C ALA A 191 4.81 -15.05 -1.48
N SER A 192 4.44 -14.10 -2.32
CA SER A 192 4.81 -12.69 -2.11
C SER A 192 4.05 -12.02 -0.97
N ASP A 193 2.96 -12.65 -0.50
CA ASP A 193 2.16 -12.21 0.65
C ASP A 193 1.50 -13.42 1.31
N GLN A 194 1.51 -13.45 2.63
CA GLN A 194 0.89 -14.50 3.45
C GLN A 194 -0.60 -14.72 3.15
N MET A 195 -1.33 -13.67 2.73
CA MET A 195 -2.75 -13.75 2.40
C MET A 195 -3.05 -14.76 1.29
N ALA A 196 -2.12 -14.99 0.36
CA ALA A 196 -2.26 -16.00 -0.69
C ALA A 196 -2.38 -17.41 -0.15
N LEU A 197 -1.76 -17.70 0.99
CA LEU A 197 -1.59 -19.04 1.54
C LEU A 197 -2.49 -19.34 2.75
N ARG A 198 -3.26 -18.37 3.24
CA ARG A 198 -4.16 -18.53 4.40
C ARG A 198 -5.13 -19.72 4.29
N GLN A 199 -5.50 -20.08 3.07
CA GLN A 199 -6.36 -21.24 2.80
C GLN A 199 -5.70 -22.60 3.07
N VAL A 200 -4.36 -22.65 3.18
CA VAL A 200 -3.58 -23.89 3.29
C VAL A 200 -2.72 -23.94 4.56
N THR A 201 -2.36 -22.81 5.13
CA THR A 201 -1.58 -22.74 6.37
C THR A 201 -1.78 -21.42 7.11
N ASP A 202 -1.61 -21.45 8.43
CA ASP A 202 -1.51 -20.28 9.32
C ASP A 202 -0.08 -20.07 9.86
N ARG A 203 0.89 -20.92 9.41
CA ARG A 203 2.28 -20.93 9.88
C ARG A 203 3.20 -20.38 8.79
N PHE A 204 3.92 -19.30 9.10
CA PHE A 204 4.74 -18.58 8.13
C PHE A 204 6.17 -18.35 8.60
N VAL A 205 7.11 -18.45 7.67
CA VAL A 205 8.49 -18.02 7.84
C VAL A 205 8.74 -16.83 6.92
N TYR A 206 9.13 -15.70 7.49
CA TYR A 206 9.50 -14.51 6.74
C TYR A 206 10.98 -14.57 6.38
N LEU A 207 11.27 -14.56 5.08
CA LEU A 207 12.66 -14.55 4.60
C LEU A 207 13.28 -13.17 4.82
N GLU A 208 14.56 -13.14 5.12
CA GLU A 208 15.36 -11.92 5.22
C GLU A 208 16.09 -11.61 3.92
N GLU A 209 16.73 -10.45 3.83
CA GLU A 209 17.48 -10.02 2.65
C GLU A 209 18.59 -11.00 2.29
N GLY A 210 18.60 -11.44 1.02
CA GLY A 210 19.57 -12.40 0.49
C GLY A 210 19.29 -13.85 0.84
N ASP A 211 18.17 -14.16 1.52
CA ASP A 211 17.79 -15.55 1.79
C ASP A 211 17.40 -16.31 0.54
N VAL A 212 17.87 -17.55 0.44
CA VAL A 212 17.44 -18.57 -0.51
C VAL A 212 16.81 -19.71 0.26
N VAL A 213 15.64 -20.18 -0.16
CA VAL A 213 14.96 -21.31 0.49
C VAL A 213 14.79 -22.48 -0.47
N GLU A 214 15.14 -23.67 0.00
CA GLU A 214 14.83 -24.95 -0.62
C GLU A 214 13.57 -25.51 0.06
N LEU A 215 12.57 -25.88 -0.73
CA LEU A 215 11.35 -26.50 -0.24
C LEU A 215 11.10 -27.81 -0.96
N THR A 216 10.79 -28.84 -0.17
CA THR A 216 10.23 -30.11 -0.60
C THR A 216 8.88 -30.30 0.07
N SER A 217 8.13 -31.35 -0.28
CA SER A 217 6.90 -31.67 0.45
C SER A 217 7.17 -31.97 1.94
N GLU A 218 8.34 -32.51 2.30
CA GLU A 218 8.65 -32.98 3.65
C GLU A 218 9.38 -31.93 4.52
N SER A 219 10.11 -31.00 3.90
CA SER A 219 10.98 -30.08 4.63
C SER A 219 11.25 -28.77 3.88
N TYR A 220 11.70 -27.77 4.63
CA TYR A 220 12.27 -26.55 4.07
C TYR A 220 13.62 -26.25 4.72
N LYS A 221 14.48 -25.52 4.00
CA LYS A 221 15.80 -25.13 4.46
C LYS A 221 16.13 -23.72 3.96
N VAL A 222 16.42 -22.82 4.89
CA VAL A 222 16.79 -21.44 4.56
C VAL A 222 18.31 -21.30 4.59
N ILE A 223 18.85 -20.67 3.54
CA ILE A 223 20.27 -20.35 3.38
C ILE A 223 20.37 -18.83 3.27
N ASN A 224 21.12 -18.20 4.17
CA ASN A 224 21.29 -16.76 4.15
C ASN A 224 22.24 -16.28 3.04
N GLY A 225 22.31 -14.96 2.81
CA GLY A 225 23.19 -14.34 1.81
C GLY A 225 24.70 -14.63 1.97
N GLN A 226 25.11 -15.23 3.10
CA GLN A 226 26.49 -15.71 3.36
C GLN A 226 26.68 -17.20 3.05
N GLY A 227 25.64 -17.86 2.49
CA GLY A 227 25.67 -19.29 2.16
C GLY A 227 25.53 -20.23 3.36
N LYS A 228 25.16 -19.74 4.54
CA LYS A 228 24.96 -20.54 5.76
C LYS A 228 23.49 -20.93 5.90
N VAL A 229 23.26 -22.18 6.32
CA VAL A 229 21.94 -22.64 6.75
C VAL A 229 21.58 -21.90 8.03
N VAL A 230 20.39 -21.33 8.08
CA VAL A 230 19.86 -20.58 9.21
C VAL A 230 18.45 -21.02 9.54
N ASP A 231 18.12 -20.98 10.82
CA ASP A 231 16.74 -21.14 11.27
C ASP A 231 16.08 -19.76 11.33
N ARG A 232 14.88 -19.66 10.76
CA ARG A 232 14.02 -18.49 10.83
C ARG A 232 12.81 -18.82 11.70
N GLU A 233 12.33 -17.85 12.48
CA GLU A 233 11.19 -18.03 13.35
C GLU A 233 9.91 -18.34 12.54
N VAL A 234 9.14 -19.33 13.03
CA VAL A 234 7.82 -19.65 12.49
C VAL A 234 6.78 -18.83 13.23
N HIS A 235 6.12 -17.93 12.53
CA HIS A 235 5.03 -17.10 13.04
C HIS A 235 3.69 -17.77 12.77
N GLN A 236 2.85 -17.88 13.79
CA GLN A 236 1.48 -18.35 13.65
C GLN A 236 0.53 -17.16 13.59
N LEU A 237 -0.30 -17.10 12.55
CA LEU A 237 -1.30 -16.03 12.40
C LEU A 237 -2.62 -16.43 13.04
N GLU A 238 -3.23 -15.50 13.76
CA GLU A 238 -4.60 -15.67 14.26
C GLU A 238 -5.62 -15.64 13.12
N ASP A 239 -6.74 -16.32 13.33
CA ASP A 239 -7.79 -16.49 12.32
C ASP A 239 -8.57 -15.18 12.14
N THR A 240 -8.35 -14.48 11.02
CA THR A 240 -9.05 -13.24 10.62
C THR A 240 -9.79 -13.38 9.29
N ASP A 241 -10.10 -14.61 8.87
CA ASP A 241 -10.61 -14.92 7.52
C ASP A 241 -11.97 -14.27 7.17
N HIS A 242 -12.73 -13.78 8.16
CA HIS A 242 -14.06 -13.20 7.91
C HIS A 242 -14.03 -11.76 7.35
N LEU A 243 -12.86 -11.15 7.19
CA LEU A 243 -12.73 -9.74 6.83
C LEU A 243 -12.52 -9.46 5.33
N ALA A 244 -12.26 -10.46 4.51
CA ALA A 244 -11.95 -10.29 3.08
C ALA A 244 -13.17 -10.39 2.14
N ASP A 245 -14.39 -10.49 2.65
CA ASP A 245 -15.61 -10.53 1.86
C ASP A 245 -16.22 -9.13 1.71
N LYS A 246 -16.82 -8.83 0.55
CA LYS A 246 -17.55 -7.59 0.29
C LYS A 246 -18.82 -7.44 1.15
N GLY A 247 -19.37 -8.54 1.62
CA GLY A 247 -20.67 -8.55 2.28
C GLY A 247 -21.75 -8.00 1.34
N ASP A 248 -22.63 -7.13 1.87
CA ASP A 248 -23.74 -6.52 1.12
C ASP A 248 -23.31 -5.33 0.24
N TYR A 249 -22.02 -4.95 0.26
CA TYR A 249 -21.52 -3.82 -0.49
C TYR A 249 -21.20 -4.18 -1.96
N ARG A 250 -21.43 -3.23 -2.84
CA ARG A 250 -21.15 -3.41 -4.28
C ARG A 250 -19.65 -3.52 -4.57
N HIS A 251 -18.82 -2.73 -3.85
CA HIS A 251 -17.38 -2.63 -4.04
C HIS A 251 -16.64 -2.73 -2.70
N PHE A 252 -15.38 -3.17 -2.72
CA PHE A 252 -14.52 -3.15 -1.52
C PHE A 252 -14.34 -1.73 -1.00
N MET A 253 -14.05 -0.76 -1.88
CA MET A 253 -13.90 0.64 -1.48
C MET A 253 -15.16 1.16 -0.76
N GLN A 254 -16.36 0.81 -1.23
CA GLN A 254 -17.60 1.19 -0.54
C GLN A 254 -17.65 0.62 0.87
N LYS A 255 -17.41 -0.69 1.02
CA LYS A 255 -17.33 -1.35 2.32
C LYS A 255 -16.33 -0.64 3.23
N GLU A 256 -15.12 -0.41 2.74
CA GLU A 256 -14.02 0.20 3.47
C GLU A 256 -14.31 1.63 3.92
N MET A 257 -15.04 2.42 3.12
CA MET A 257 -15.53 3.74 3.53
C MET A 257 -16.53 3.66 4.69
N PHE A 258 -17.47 2.71 4.63
CA PHE A 258 -18.49 2.55 5.67
C PHE A 258 -17.97 1.84 6.92
N GLU A 259 -16.87 1.10 6.85
CA GLU A 259 -16.19 0.51 8.01
C GLU A 259 -15.39 1.54 8.84
N GLN A 260 -15.18 2.76 8.36
CA GLN A 260 -14.30 3.73 9.01
C GLN A 260 -14.68 4.00 10.48
N ALA A 261 -15.95 4.09 10.80
CA ALA A 261 -16.40 4.29 12.19
C ALA A 261 -15.98 3.13 13.11
N SER A 262 -16.16 1.88 12.68
CA SER A 262 -15.80 0.70 13.46
C SER A 262 -14.28 0.52 13.58
N VAL A 263 -13.52 0.65 12.49
CA VAL A 263 -12.06 0.48 12.56
C VAL A 263 -11.35 1.62 13.31
N ILE A 264 -11.93 2.82 13.35
CA ILE A 264 -11.47 3.90 14.22
C ILE A 264 -11.68 3.51 15.68
N ALA A 265 -12.84 2.95 16.03
CA ALA A 265 -13.08 2.44 17.39
C ALA A 265 -12.08 1.33 17.76
N ASP A 266 -11.79 0.41 16.84
CA ASP A 266 -10.78 -0.63 17.02
C ASP A 266 -9.36 -0.05 17.18
N THR A 267 -9.04 1.00 16.42
CA THR A 267 -7.76 1.73 16.56
C THR A 267 -7.60 2.37 17.94
N LEU A 268 -8.68 2.84 18.55
CA LEU A 268 -8.68 3.49 19.86
C LEU A 268 -8.77 2.48 21.02
N ALA A 269 -9.32 1.28 20.78
CA ALA A 269 -9.61 0.30 21.82
C ALA A 269 -8.35 -0.12 22.60
N GLY A 270 -8.41 0.01 23.94
CA GLY A 270 -7.30 -0.34 24.84
C GLY A 270 -6.08 0.58 24.78
N ARG A 271 -6.12 1.64 23.98
CA ARG A 271 -5.00 2.58 23.76
C ARG A 271 -5.23 3.95 24.40
N VAL A 272 -6.47 4.34 24.49
CA VAL A 272 -6.90 5.64 25.00
C VAL A 272 -7.64 5.43 26.31
N GLY A 273 -7.12 6.05 27.37
CA GLY A 273 -7.76 6.06 28.69
C GLY A 273 -8.85 7.11 28.77
N THR A 274 -9.18 7.51 29.99
CA THR A 274 -10.16 8.58 30.24
C THR A 274 -9.57 9.97 30.15
N ASP A 275 -8.25 10.10 30.34
CA ASP A 275 -7.55 11.38 30.46
C ASP A 275 -6.11 11.36 29.91
N HIS A 276 -5.62 10.20 29.47
CA HIS A 276 -4.27 10.07 28.89
C HIS A 276 -4.18 8.87 27.93
N ILE A 277 -3.13 8.86 27.10
CA ILE A 277 -2.78 7.77 26.21
C ILE A 277 -1.75 6.87 26.91
N ASN A 278 -1.90 5.57 26.76
CA ASN A 278 -0.90 4.61 27.22
C ASN A 278 0.24 4.53 26.20
N GLU A 279 1.40 5.14 26.47
CA GLU A 279 2.55 5.16 25.57
C GLU A 279 3.13 3.76 25.26
N ALA A 280 2.86 2.76 26.11
CA ALA A 280 3.27 1.38 25.85
C ALA A 280 2.67 0.78 24.57
N ILE A 281 1.63 1.41 24.00
CA ILE A 281 1.05 1.04 22.70
C ILE A 281 2.03 1.14 21.53
N PHE A 282 3.08 1.97 21.66
CA PHE A 282 4.14 2.11 20.66
C PHE A 282 5.28 1.08 20.86
N GLY A 283 5.36 0.46 22.03
CA GLY A 283 6.42 -0.46 22.41
C GLY A 283 7.17 -0.02 23.66
N TYR A 284 7.95 -0.92 24.24
CA TYR A 284 8.61 -0.70 25.53
C TYR A 284 9.69 0.42 25.54
N GLN A 285 10.21 0.80 24.37
CA GLN A 285 11.20 1.89 24.25
C GLN A 285 10.57 3.26 24.03
N ALA A 286 9.25 3.36 23.88
CA ALA A 286 8.57 4.57 23.46
C ALA A 286 8.85 5.75 24.41
N GLU A 287 8.68 5.59 25.71
CA GLU A 287 8.94 6.63 26.71
C GLU A 287 10.36 7.21 26.61
N THR A 288 11.36 6.33 26.45
CA THR A 288 12.76 6.74 26.33
C THR A 288 13.00 7.56 25.06
N LEU A 289 12.45 7.11 23.92
CA LEU A 289 12.60 7.81 22.64
C LEU A 289 11.86 9.15 22.65
N PHE A 290 10.63 9.18 23.16
CA PHE A 290 9.80 10.39 23.18
C PHE A 290 10.38 11.48 24.09
N THR A 291 10.93 11.10 25.25
CA THR A 291 11.60 12.05 26.17
C THR A 291 12.82 12.73 25.52
N GLN A 292 13.52 12.04 24.61
CA GLN A 292 14.74 12.55 23.96
C GLN A 292 14.44 13.24 22.61
N THR A 293 13.20 13.14 22.12
CA THR A 293 12.81 13.68 20.81
C THR A 293 12.79 15.22 20.84
N LYS A 294 13.54 15.84 19.92
CA LYS A 294 13.59 17.29 19.73
C LYS A 294 12.99 17.70 18.38
N ASN A 295 13.04 16.82 17.40
CA ASN A 295 12.56 17.02 16.04
C ASN A 295 11.93 15.73 15.51
N ILE A 296 11.07 15.85 14.51
CA ILE A 296 10.45 14.70 13.85
C ILE A 296 10.68 14.81 12.34
N HIS A 297 10.98 13.68 11.73
CA HIS A 297 11.07 13.54 10.29
C HIS A 297 10.16 12.41 9.83
N ILE A 298 9.04 12.76 9.17
CA ILE A 298 8.06 11.80 8.64
C ILE A 298 8.37 11.51 7.18
N ILE A 299 8.43 10.23 6.83
CA ILE A 299 8.70 9.74 5.47
C ILE A 299 7.59 8.80 5.05
N ALA A 300 6.97 9.07 3.90
CA ALA A 300 5.88 8.25 3.36
C ALA A 300 5.67 8.50 1.86
N CYS A 301 4.76 7.73 1.25
CA CYS A 301 4.31 7.87 -0.14
C CYS A 301 2.80 8.09 -0.22
N GLY A 302 2.33 8.82 -1.25
CA GLY A 302 0.92 8.95 -1.61
C GLY A 302 0.02 9.38 -0.45
N THR A 303 -1.07 8.65 -0.24
CA THR A 303 -2.04 8.87 0.84
C THR A 303 -1.37 8.95 2.23
N SER A 304 -0.40 8.08 2.53
CA SER A 304 0.34 8.11 3.78
C SER A 304 1.22 9.38 3.92
N TYR A 305 1.74 9.92 2.83
CA TYR A 305 2.43 11.22 2.83
C TYR A 305 1.47 12.36 3.21
N HIS A 306 0.23 12.33 2.68
CA HIS A 306 -0.79 13.34 3.05
C HIS A 306 -1.15 13.26 4.54
N SER A 307 -1.23 12.06 5.14
CA SER A 307 -1.45 11.93 6.59
C SER A 307 -0.31 12.52 7.40
N GLY A 308 0.94 12.35 6.94
CA GLY A 308 2.12 12.98 7.52
C GLY A 308 2.08 14.51 7.46
N LEU A 309 1.59 15.07 6.35
CA LEU A 309 1.42 16.52 6.22
C LEU A 309 0.39 17.09 7.21
N VAL A 310 -0.69 16.35 7.50
CA VAL A 310 -1.64 16.73 8.57
C VAL A 310 -0.95 16.68 9.92
N ALA A 311 -0.25 15.58 10.22
CA ALA A 311 0.45 15.40 11.49
C ALA A 311 1.48 16.49 11.78
N LYS A 312 2.11 17.06 10.74
CA LYS A 312 3.03 18.19 10.89
C LYS A 312 2.36 19.36 11.62
N TYR A 313 1.13 19.73 11.22
CA TYR A 313 0.39 20.81 11.90
C TYR A 313 0.13 20.48 13.37
N TRP A 314 -0.28 19.26 13.67
CA TRP A 314 -0.57 18.83 15.05
C TRP A 314 0.69 18.77 15.92
N LEU A 315 1.80 18.24 15.39
CA LEU A 315 3.07 18.11 16.11
C LEU A 315 3.68 19.49 16.43
N GLU A 316 3.61 20.43 15.49
CA GLU A 316 4.11 21.79 15.71
C GLU A 316 3.19 22.61 16.63
N ASP A 317 1.87 22.49 16.49
CA ASP A 317 0.88 23.29 17.26
C ASP A 317 0.69 22.76 18.69
N LEU A 318 0.55 21.43 18.86
CA LEU A 318 0.23 20.80 20.14
C LEU A 318 1.47 20.33 20.90
N ALA A 319 2.40 19.68 20.22
CA ALA A 319 3.61 19.17 20.85
C ALA A 319 4.79 20.16 20.82
N GLY A 320 4.66 21.31 20.12
CA GLY A 320 5.75 22.26 19.98
C GLY A 320 7.02 21.68 19.35
N THR A 321 6.89 20.56 18.64
CA THR A 321 8.00 19.79 18.10
C THR A 321 8.12 20.04 16.60
N PRO A 322 9.25 20.61 16.10
CA PRO A 322 9.47 20.83 14.67
C PRO A 322 9.33 19.53 13.88
N CYS A 323 8.56 19.57 12.79
CA CYS A 323 8.29 18.40 11.98
C CYS A 323 8.57 18.66 10.51
N GLN A 324 9.39 17.81 9.89
CA GLN A 324 9.61 17.76 8.46
C GLN A 324 8.88 16.53 7.90
N VAL A 325 8.29 16.68 6.70
CA VAL A 325 7.59 15.58 6.00
C VAL A 325 8.11 15.51 4.58
N GLU A 326 8.57 14.35 4.14
CA GLU A 326 9.10 14.15 2.80
C GLU A 326 8.53 12.91 2.13
N VAL A 327 8.49 12.94 0.79
CA VAL A 327 8.18 11.77 -0.03
C VAL A 327 9.36 10.80 0.01
N ALA A 328 9.08 9.53 0.23
CA ALA A 328 10.13 8.51 0.42
C ALA A 328 11.04 8.34 -0.79
N SER A 329 10.49 8.41 -2.02
CA SER A 329 11.28 8.33 -3.27
C SER A 329 12.33 9.43 -3.39
N GLU A 330 12.03 10.64 -2.88
CA GLU A 330 12.97 11.75 -2.92
C GLU A 330 14.00 11.67 -1.78
N TYR A 331 13.56 11.26 -0.59
CA TYR A 331 14.45 11.13 0.57
C TYR A 331 15.55 10.10 0.32
N ARG A 332 15.23 8.96 -0.28
CA ARG A 332 16.17 7.84 -0.45
C ARG A 332 17.42 8.18 -1.29
N TYR A 333 17.36 9.22 -2.11
CA TYR A 333 18.48 9.59 -3.01
C TYR A 333 19.24 10.84 -2.60
N ARG A 334 18.74 11.60 -1.63
CA ARG A 334 19.43 12.82 -1.19
C ARG A 334 20.18 12.62 0.13
N ASN A 335 21.20 13.42 0.38
CA ASN A 335 21.86 13.51 1.69
C ASN A 335 21.06 14.47 2.57
N ALA A 336 20.29 13.93 3.51
CA ALA A 336 19.52 14.72 4.47
C ALA A 336 20.44 15.23 5.59
N ALA A 337 20.29 16.50 5.98
CA ALA A 337 20.84 16.97 7.24
C ALA A 337 19.91 16.51 8.38
N VAL A 338 20.49 15.82 9.37
CA VAL A 338 19.71 15.27 10.50
C VAL A 338 20.09 16.04 11.76
N PRO A 339 19.22 16.91 12.29
CA PRO A 339 19.44 17.56 13.58
C PRO A 339 19.49 16.51 14.72
N GLU A 340 20.27 16.81 15.76
CA GLU A 340 20.35 15.95 16.96
C GLU A 340 18.98 15.79 17.63
N GLY A 341 18.65 14.56 18.04
CA GLY A 341 17.36 14.24 18.66
C GLY A 341 16.19 14.17 17.67
N THR A 342 16.45 13.90 16.38
CA THR A 342 15.41 13.72 15.37
C THR A 342 14.89 12.28 15.39
N LEU A 343 13.60 12.11 15.63
CA LEU A 343 12.88 10.85 15.52
C LEU A 343 12.44 10.64 14.06
N PHE A 344 12.77 9.49 13.49
CA PHE A 344 12.36 9.11 12.14
C PHE A 344 11.05 8.32 12.17
N VAL A 345 10.03 8.80 11.49
CA VAL A 345 8.70 8.18 11.47
C VAL A 345 8.35 7.76 10.05
N THR A 346 8.03 6.50 9.85
CA THR A 346 7.53 5.96 8.59
C THR A 346 6.04 5.65 8.68
N ILE A 347 5.30 5.92 7.61
CA ILE A 347 3.87 5.63 7.54
C ILE A 347 3.62 4.79 6.28
N SER A 348 2.97 3.64 6.45
CA SER A 348 2.60 2.76 5.34
C SER A 348 1.39 1.89 5.69
N GLN A 349 0.47 1.72 4.76
CA GLN A 349 -0.63 0.77 4.95
C GLN A 349 -0.11 -0.68 4.93
N SER A 350 0.68 -1.06 3.92
CA SER A 350 1.18 -2.43 3.73
C SER A 350 2.46 -2.74 4.53
N GLY A 351 3.26 -1.70 4.84
CA GLY A 351 4.60 -1.86 5.40
C GLY A 351 5.63 -2.50 4.46
N GLU A 352 5.29 -2.60 3.16
CA GLU A 352 6.12 -3.21 2.12
C GLU A 352 6.38 -2.25 0.94
N THR A 353 6.10 -0.95 1.10
CA THR A 353 6.38 0.04 0.05
C THR A 353 7.89 0.20 -0.13
N ALA A 354 8.38 -0.08 -1.34
CA ALA A 354 9.81 -0.16 -1.65
C ALA A 354 10.56 1.12 -1.26
N ASP A 355 10.06 2.28 -1.68
CA ASP A 355 10.68 3.57 -1.36
C ASP A 355 10.74 3.85 0.14
N THR A 356 9.66 3.52 0.88
CA THR A 356 9.60 3.74 2.32
C THR A 356 10.59 2.84 3.06
N LEU A 357 10.73 1.58 2.64
CA LEU A 357 11.71 0.65 3.20
C LEU A 357 13.15 1.09 2.88
N ALA A 358 13.42 1.47 1.64
CA ALA A 358 14.73 1.97 1.24
C ALA A 358 15.11 3.26 1.99
N ALA A 359 14.14 4.15 2.21
CA ALA A 359 14.32 5.36 3.01
C ALA A 359 14.65 5.03 4.48
N LEU A 360 13.93 4.06 5.09
CA LEU A 360 14.20 3.60 6.45
C LEU A 360 15.62 3.03 6.57
N ARG A 361 16.01 2.15 5.66
CA ARG A 361 17.34 1.53 5.65
C ARG A 361 18.46 2.55 5.53
N LYS A 362 18.31 3.52 4.62
CA LYS A 362 19.24 4.65 4.50
C LYS A 362 19.29 5.51 5.77
N ALA A 363 18.15 5.78 6.38
CA ALA A 363 18.07 6.59 7.58
C ALA A 363 18.80 5.96 8.77
N LYS A 364 18.84 4.62 8.86
CA LYS A 364 19.59 3.90 9.90
C LYS A 364 21.09 4.20 9.91
N GLU A 365 21.64 4.64 8.79
CA GLU A 365 23.04 5.05 8.63
C GLU A 365 23.25 6.56 8.87
N SER A 366 22.18 7.31 9.16
CA SER A 366 22.20 8.79 9.10
C SER A 366 22.12 9.50 10.46
N GLY A 367 22.20 8.76 11.59
CA GLY A 367 22.30 9.34 12.94
C GLY A 367 20.97 9.85 13.53
N TYR A 368 19.84 9.32 13.12
CA TYR A 368 18.55 9.54 13.78
C TYR A 368 18.53 8.95 15.20
N LEU A 369 17.68 9.53 16.06
CA LEU A 369 17.49 9.09 17.44
C LEU A 369 16.89 7.69 17.54
N GLY A 370 15.95 7.37 16.66
CA GLY A 370 15.24 6.10 16.60
C GLY A 370 14.21 6.08 15.48
N PHE A 371 13.56 4.93 15.27
CA PHE A 371 12.71 4.63 14.13
C PHE A 371 11.33 4.16 14.59
N VAL A 372 10.29 4.85 14.15
CA VAL A 372 8.88 4.54 14.44
C VAL A 372 8.18 4.13 13.15
N ALA A 373 7.45 3.02 13.18
CA ALA A 373 6.55 2.65 12.09
C ALA A 373 5.08 2.85 12.49
N ILE A 374 4.32 3.57 11.68
CA ILE A 374 2.85 3.57 11.72
C ILE A 374 2.38 2.71 10.56
N CYS A 375 1.81 1.54 10.86
CA CYS A 375 1.53 0.53 9.85
C CYS A 375 0.24 -0.25 10.16
N ASN A 376 -0.38 -0.83 9.13
CA ASN A 376 -1.57 -1.66 9.31
C ASN A 376 -1.27 -3.18 9.33
N VAL A 377 -0.11 -3.60 8.83
CA VAL A 377 0.28 -5.02 8.76
C VAL A 377 1.39 -5.31 9.78
N ALA A 378 1.03 -6.04 10.85
CA ALA A 378 1.87 -6.25 12.02
C ALA A 378 3.24 -6.90 11.74
N ASN A 379 3.31 -7.85 10.82
CA ASN A 379 4.54 -8.59 10.52
C ASN A 379 5.22 -8.11 9.22
N SER A 380 4.93 -6.88 8.79
CA SER A 380 5.56 -6.29 7.61
C SER A 380 7.04 -5.98 7.83
N SER A 381 7.78 -5.85 6.73
CA SER A 381 9.20 -5.49 6.77
C SER A 381 9.43 -4.16 7.50
N LEU A 382 8.58 -3.16 7.27
CA LEU A 382 8.67 -1.85 7.92
C LEU A 382 8.59 -1.95 9.44
N VAL A 383 7.66 -2.77 9.96
CA VAL A 383 7.48 -2.98 11.41
C VAL A 383 8.67 -3.73 12.00
N ARG A 384 9.13 -4.80 11.34
CA ARG A 384 10.27 -5.58 11.82
C ARG A 384 11.59 -4.80 11.82
N GLU A 385 11.73 -3.86 10.90
CA GLU A 385 12.94 -3.04 10.76
C GLU A 385 12.92 -1.75 11.60
N SER A 386 11.83 -1.42 12.28
CA SER A 386 11.70 -0.23 13.15
C SER A 386 11.94 -0.59 14.63
N ASP A 387 12.34 0.39 15.44
CA ASP A 387 12.57 0.19 16.89
C ASP A 387 11.27 0.05 17.66
N ILE A 388 10.27 0.85 17.28
CA ILE A 388 8.91 0.84 17.84
C ILE A 388 7.87 1.01 16.73
N SER A 389 6.65 0.56 17.00
CA SER A 389 5.59 0.65 16.00
C SER A 389 4.20 0.85 16.61
N LEU A 390 3.32 1.52 15.89
CA LEU A 390 1.89 1.61 16.19
C LEU A 390 1.08 1.03 15.04
N MET A 391 0.32 -0.02 15.35
CA MET A 391 -0.57 -0.65 14.38
C MET A 391 -1.88 0.15 14.26
N THR A 392 -2.33 0.44 13.02
CA THR A 392 -3.55 1.22 12.79
C THR A 392 -4.84 0.41 12.98
N MET A 393 -4.76 -0.91 13.03
CA MET A 393 -5.91 -1.82 13.24
C MET A 393 -7.07 -1.62 12.26
N ALA A 394 -6.81 -1.13 11.06
CA ALA A 394 -7.83 -0.91 10.03
C ALA A 394 -8.38 -2.21 9.41
N GLY A 395 -7.78 -3.36 9.75
CA GLY A 395 -8.10 -4.61 9.09
C GLY A 395 -7.63 -4.63 7.62
N PRO A 396 -8.00 -5.67 6.83
CA PRO A 396 -7.68 -5.74 5.42
C PRO A 396 -8.31 -4.59 4.63
N GLU A 397 -7.54 -3.96 3.75
CA GLU A 397 -7.99 -2.96 2.79
C GLU A 397 -7.62 -3.44 1.38
N ILE A 398 -8.62 -3.76 0.58
CA ILE A 398 -8.50 -4.44 -0.73
C ILE A 398 -8.60 -3.46 -1.89
N GLY A 399 -9.50 -2.47 -1.79
CA GLY A 399 -9.62 -1.40 -2.77
C GLY A 399 -8.28 -0.71 -2.99
N VAL A 400 -7.87 -0.50 -4.26
CA VAL A 400 -6.57 0.09 -4.59
C VAL A 400 -6.44 1.49 -3.99
N ALA A 401 -7.46 2.33 -4.13
CA ALA A 401 -7.51 3.64 -3.50
C ALA A 401 -7.73 3.51 -1.99
N SER A 402 -6.80 4.00 -1.18
CA SER A 402 -6.89 3.92 0.28
C SER A 402 -7.99 4.81 0.84
N THR A 403 -8.73 4.28 1.83
CA THR A 403 -9.83 4.97 2.53
C THR A 403 -9.68 4.87 4.04
N LYS A 404 -10.07 3.74 4.65
CA LYS A 404 -10.00 3.50 6.09
C LYS A 404 -8.56 3.48 6.62
N ALA A 405 -7.58 3.06 5.80
CA ALA A 405 -6.18 3.14 6.19
C ALA A 405 -5.73 4.58 6.42
N PHE A 406 -6.19 5.55 5.62
CA PHE A 406 -5.87 6.96 5.80
C PHE A 406 -6.44 7.52 7.10
N THR A 407 -7.73 7.31 7.37
CA THR A 407 -8.36 7.84 8.58
C THR A 407 -7.80 7.21 9.85
N THR A 408 -7.46 5.92 9.83
CA THR A 408 -6.79 5.26 10.97
C THR A 408 -5.33 5.69 11.12
N GLN A 409 -4.62 6.04 10.03
CA GLN A 409 -3.30 6.67 10.13
C GLN A 409 -3.38 8.05 10.79
N LEU A 410 -4.38 8.87 10.45
CA LEU A 410 -4.60 10.16 11.11
C LEU A 410 -4.85 9.98 12.61
N VAL A 411 -5.68 9.01 13.00
CA VAL A 411 -5.89 8.67 14.42
C VAL A 411 -4.59 8.26 15.09
N ALA A 412 -3.81 7.36 14.48
CA ALA A 412 -2.52 6.92 15.02
C ALA A 412 -1.52 8.08 15.18
N LEU A 413 -1.50 9.01 14.22
CA LEU A 413 -0.67 10.22 14.26
C LEU A 413 -1.13 11.21 15.35
N GLN A 414 -2.43 11.30 15.60
CA GLN A 414 -2.95 12.05 16.74
C GLN A 414 -2.49 11.43 18.08
N LEU A 415 -2.54 10.09 18.21
CA LEU A 415 -2.02 9.41 19.39
C LEU A 415 -0.52 9.66 19.58
N LEU A 416 0.27 9.63 18.50
CA LEU A 416 1.70 9.97 18.52
C LEU A 416 1.92 11.42 18.97
N THR A 417 1.13 12.37 18.44
CA THR A 417 1.23 13.79 18.77
C THR A 417 0.94 14.04 20.26
N LEU A 418 -0.10 13.43 20.79
CA LEU A 418 -0.46 13.58 22.21
C LEU A 418 0.60 12.95 23.12
N SER A 419 1.12 11.76 22.76
CA SER A 419 2.19 11.11 23.52
C SER A 419 3.46 11.96 23.56
N LEU A 420 3.90 12.50 22.43
CA LEU A 420 5.04 13.41 22.37
C LEU A 420 4.78 14.73 23.12
N GLY A 421 3.58 15.29 22.98
CA GLY A 421 3.16 16.52 23.62
C GLY A 421 3.29 16.48 25.16
N ARG A 422 3.04 15.33 25.78
CA ARG A 422 3.22 15.13 27.22
C ARG A 422 4.66 15.37 27.67
N HIS A 423 5.66 15.02 26.85
CA HIS A 423 7.08 15.22 27.14
C HIS A 423 7.55 16.64 26.85
N THR A 424 6.77 17.43 26.09
CA THR A 424 7.10 18.80 25.70
C THR A 424 6.25 19.87 26.42
N GLY A 425 5.35 19.44 27.30
CA GLY A 425 4.56 20.35 28.14
C GLY A 425 3.16 20.66 27.63
N LEU A 426 2.54 19.78 26.85
CA LEU A 426 1.11 19.86 26.50
C LEU A 426 0.25 19.98 27.76
N ASP A 427 -0.67 20.94 27.77
CA ASP A 427 -1.61 21.11 28.90
C ASP A 427 -2.51 19.86 29.04
N ALA A 428 -2.53 19.27 30.24
CA ALA A 428 -3.32 18.09 30.53
C ALA A 428 -4.84 18.27 30.29
N LYS A 429 -5.35 19.51 30.32
CA LYS A 429 -6.75 19.78 29.97
C LYS A 429 -6.98 19.70 28.47
N VAL A 430 -6.00 20.12 27.66
CA VAL A 430 -6.06 20.01 26.21
C VAL A 430 -5.98 18.55 25.82
N GLU A 431 -5.04 17.78 26.41
CA GLU A 431 -4.93 16.34 26.19
C GLU A 431 -6.27 15.63 26.51
N LYS A 432 -6.83 15.89 27.69
CA LYS A 432 -8.11 15.30 28.09
C LYS A 432 -9.25 15.65 27.13
N GLN A 433 -9.36 16.91 26.70
CA GLN A 433 -10.39 17.31 25.74
C GLN A 433 -10.23 16.59 24.39
N MET A 434 -9.00 16.43 23.92
CA MET A 434 -8.75 15.70 22.69
C MET A 434 -9.10 14.22 22.81
N ILE A 435 -8.85 13.61 23.97
CA ILE A 435 -9.25 12.24 24.28
C ILE A 435 -10.77 12.10 24.27
N GLU A 436 -11.48 13.02 24.91
CA GLU A 436 -12.95 13.05 24.88
C GLU A 436 -13.46 13.15 23.43
N ASN A 437 -12.87 14.03 22.63
CA ASN A 437 -13.21 14.16 21.21
C ASN A 437 -12.93 12.85 20.42
N LEU A 438 -11.80 12.16 20.67
CA LEU A 438 -11.48 10.88 20.03
C LEU A 438 -12.51 9.79 20.36
N HIS A 439 -13.05 9.77 21.57
CA HIS A 439 -14.12 8.84 21.93
C HIS A 439 -15.44 9.11 21.18
N GLU A 440 -15.69 10.37 20.78
CA GLU A 440 -16.87 10.75 20.00
C GLU A 440 -16.69 10.53 18.49
N LEU A 441 -15.45 10.36 18.02
CA LEU A 441 -15.10 10.31 16.61
C LEU A 441 -15.84 9.21 15.82
N PRO A 442 -15.99 7.95 16.30
CA PRO A 442 -16.74 6.93 15.57
C PRO A 442 -18.18 7.36 15.25
N GLY A 443 -18.90 7.86 16.25
CA GLY A 443 -20.27 8.33 16.06
C GLY A 443 -20.38 9.58 15.16
N LEU A 444 -19.34 10.41 15.12
CA LEU A 444 -19.27 11.54 14.20
C LEU A 444 -19.04 11.07 12.75
N CYS A 445 -18.19 10.05 12.56
CA CYS A 445 -18.00 9.42 11.25
C CYS A 445 -19.32 8.83 10.71
N GLU A 446 -20.10 8.13 11.53
CA GLU A 446 -21.41 7.61 11.13
C GLU A 446 -22.36 8.71 10.65
N ARG A 447 -22.41 9.85 11.37
CA ARG A 447 -23.23 10.99 10.97
C ARG A 447 -22.81 11.58 9.62
N VAL A 448 -21.52 11.61 9.33
CA VAL A 448 -21.00 12.13 8.04
C VAL A 448 -21.22 11.13 6.92
N LEU A 449 -21.04 9.84 7.16
CA LEU A 449 -21.33 8.78 6.17
C LEU A 449 -22.83 8.74 5.81
N ALA A 450 -23.71 9.16 6.70
CA ALA A 450 -25.14 9.31 6.39
C ALA A 450 -25.44 10.42 5.35
N LEU A 451 -24.48 11.27 4.98
CA LEU A 451 -24.59 12.24 3.89
C LEU A 451 -24.43 11.59 2.49
N ASP A 452 -24.13 10.27 2.42
CA ASP A 452 -23.93 9.52 1.19
C ASP A 452 -24.96 9.85 0.08
N PRO A 453 -26.30 9.82 0.31
CA PRO A 453 -27.28 10.13 -0.72
C PRO A 453 -27.23 11.59 -1.22
N VAL A 454 -26.81 12.52 -0.36
CA VAL A 454 -26.66 13.94 -0.75
C VAL A 454 -25.44 14.10 -1.62
N ILE A 455 -24.34 13.43 -1.28
CA ILE A 455 -23.08 13.49 -2.02
C ILE A 455 -23.21 12.76 -3.35
N GLU A 456 -23.95 11.64 -3.40
CA GLU A 456 -24.30 10.96 -4.66
C GLU A 456 -24.95 11.94 -5.65
N LYS A 457 -25.94 12.71 -5.21
CA LYS A 457 -26.60 13.71 -6.07
C LYS A 457 -25.64 14.83 -6.50
N VAL A 458 -24.76 15.29 -5.61
CA VAL A 458 -23.75 16.32 -5.93
C VAL A 458 -22.76 15.81 -6.97
N SER A 459 -22.44 14.53 -6.97
CA SER A 459 -21.49 13.92 -7.90
C SER A 459 -21.93 13.99 -9.37
N GLU A 460 -23.24 14.15 -9.64
CA GLU A 460 -23.79 14.29 -10.99
C GLU A 460 -23.16 15.46 -11.77
N ALA A 461 -22.78 16.53 -11.05
CA ALA A 461 -22.12 17.70 -11.65
C ALA A 461 -20.74 17.40 -12.24
N PHE A 462 -20.12 16.29 -11.82
CA PHE A 462 -18.79 15.88 -12.26
C PHE A 462 -18.81 14.89 -13.44
N ALA A 463 -19.96 14.34 -13.82
CA ALA A 463 -20.07 13.24 -14.79
C ALA A 463 -19.34 13.53 -16.13
N HIS A 464 -19.40 14.78 -16.61
CA HIS A 464 -18.80 15.20 -17.87
C HIS A 464 -17.53 16.05 -17.70
N LYS A 465 -17.07 16.26 -16.46
CA LYS A 465 -15.87 17.07 -16.20
C LYS A 465 -14.60 16.24 -16.41
N HIS A 466 -13.54 16.92 -16.84
CA HIS A 466 -12.20 16.35 -17.05
C HIS A 466 -11.17 16.87 -16.08
N HIS A 467 -11.44 17.99 -15.43
CA HIS A 467 -10.59 18.66 -14.47
C HIS A 467 -11.38 19.01 -13.22
N ALA A 468 -10.69 19.15 -12.09
CA ALA A 468 -11.27 19.65 -10.84
C ALA A 468 -10.16 20.27 -9.97
N LEU A 469 -10.50 21.33 -9.24
CA LEU A 469 -9.63 21.88 -8.21
C LEU A 469 -10.16 21.58 -6.82
N PHE A 470 -9.24 21.32 -5.89
CA PHE A 470 -9.56 21.14 -4.48
C PHE A 470 -8.86 22.23 -3.67
N LEU A 471 -9.56 22.83 -2.72
CA LEU A 471 -9.06 23.93 -1.92
C LEU A 471 -9.17 23.63 -0.43
N GLY A 472 -8.09 23.87 0.29
CA GLY A 472 -8.03 23.81 1.73
C GLY A 472 -7.16 24.94 2.30
N ARG A 473 -7.23 25.16 3.62
CA ARG A 473 -6.34 26.05 4.36
C ARG A 473 -5.86 25.38 5.64
N GLY A 474 -4.60 25.72 6.06
CA GLY A 474 -4.02 25.09 7.23
C GLY A 474 -4.00 23.56 7.07
N GLU A 475 -4.38 22.84 8.11
CA GLU A 475 -4.44 21.37 8.09
C GLU A 475 -5.45 20.77 7.10
N GLN A 476 -6.37 21.59 6.56
CA GLN A 476 -7.33 21.16 5.52
C GLN A 476 -6.70 21.16 4.11
N TYR A 477 -5.53 21.74 3.91
CA TYR A 477 -4.84 21.64 2.63
C TYR A 477 -4.39 20.20 2.32
N PRO A 478 -3.73 19.47 3.24
CA PRO A 478 -3.47 18.05 3.04
C PRO A 478 -4.73 17.20 2.80
N ILE A 479 -5.87 17.56 3.39
CA ILE A 479 -7.15 16.88 3.15
C ILE A 479 -7.67 17.16 1.74
N ALA A 480 -7.51 18.38 1.24
CA ALA A 480 -7.79 18.71 -0.15
C ALA A 480 -6.88 17.93 -1.11
N LEU A 481 -5.59 17.75 -0.79
CA LEU A 481 -4.65 16.90 -1.55
C LEU A 481 -5.16 15.46 -1.61
N GLU A 482 -5.60 14.90 -0.49
CA GLU A 482 -6.13 13.53 -0.43
C GLU A 482 -7.43 13.39 -1.22
N GLY A 483 -8.35 14.34 -1.12
CA GLY A 483 -9.58 14.36 -1.94
C GLY A 483 -9.29 14.41 -3.44
N ALA A 484 -8.36 15.26 -3.87
CA ALA A 484 -7.91 15.35 -5.26
C ALA A 484 -7.24 14.05 -5.71
N LEU A 485 -6.44 13.41 -4.85
CA LEU A 485 -5.82 12.12 -5.12
C LEU A 485 -6.90 11.04 -5.33
N LYS A 486 -7.86 10.92 -4.42
CA LYS A 486 -8.95 9.92 -4.54
C LYS A 486 -9.74 10.13 -5.83
N LEU A 487 -10.11 11.37 -6.16
CA LEU A 487 -10.86 11.65 -7.38
C LEU A 487 -10.07 11.24 -8.65
N LYS A 488 -8.79 11.60 -8.75
CA LYS A 488 -7.97 11.23 -9.93
C LYS A 488 -7.73 9.74 -10.06
N GLU A 489 -7.50 9.02 -8.94
CA GLU A 489 -7.21 7.60 -8.94
C GLU A 489 -8.33 6.76 -9.55
N ILE A 490 -9.58 7.03 -9.17
CA ILE A 490 -10.71 6.16 -9.50
C ILE A 490 -11.64 6.71 -10.59
N SER A 491 -11.68 8.03 -10.82
CA SER A 491 -12.52 8.64 -11.86
C SER A 491 -11.75 9.07 -13.11
N TYR A 492 -10.41 9.13 -13.04
CA TYR A 492 -9.50 9.64 -14.08
C TYR A 492 -9.70 11.12 -14.43
N ILE A 493 -10.41 11.88 -13.59
CA ILE A 493 -10.44 13.34 -13.65
C ILE A 493 -9.09 13.87 -13.21
N HIS A 494 -8.49 14.78 -13.98
CA HIS A 494 -7.27 15.49 -13.58
C HIS A 494 -7.63 16.45 -12.43
N ALA A 495 -7.39 16.02 -11.20
CA ALA A 495 -7.70 16.77 -10.00
C ALA A 495 -6.41 17.23 -9.31
N GLU A 496 -6.35 18.50 -8.93
CA GLU A 496 -5.24 19.10 -8.20
C GLU A 496 -5.74 19.82 -6.96
N ALA A 497 -4.88 19.96 -5.95
CA ALA A 497 -5.22 20.70 -4.75
C ALA A 497 -4.22 21.80 -4.46
N TYR A 498 -4.72 22.93 -3.96
CA TYR A 498 -3.92 24.09 -3.59
C TYR A 498 -4.33 24.65 -2.23
N PRO A 499 -3.39 25.22 -1.48
CA PRO A 499 -3.76 26.14 -0.41
C PRO A 499 -4.59 27.28 -1.03
N SER A 500 -5.79 27.54 -0.54
CA SER A 500 -6.68 28.52 -1.19
C SER A 500 -6.07 29.92 -1.35
N GLY A 501 -5.10 30.27 -0.49
CA GLY A 501 -4.33 31.52 -0.60
C GLY A 501 -3.42 31.60 -1.82
N GLU A 502 -2.99 30.43 -2.36
CA GLU A 502 -2.08 30.34 -3.51
C GLU A 502 -2.80 30.49 -4.87
N LEU A 503 -4.13 30.55 -4.88
CA LEU A 503 -4.90 30.69 -6.13
C LEU A 503 -4.40 31.87 -6.99
N LYS A 504 -4.06 32.99 -6.37
CA LYS A 504 -3.60 34.23 -7.05
C LYS A 504 -2.22 34.08 -7.71
N HIS A 505 -1.46 33.06 -7.34
CA HIS A 505 -0.10 32.82 -7.79
C HIS A 505 -0.03 31.84 -8.98
N GLY A 506 -1.14 31.68 -9.72
CA GLY A 506 -1.20 30.86 -10.93
C GLY A 506 -2.50 30.08 -11.09
N PRO A 507 -2.92 29.23 -10.13
CA PRO A 507 -4.05 28.32 -10.30
C PRO A 507 -5.37 28.98 -10.67
N LEU A 508 -5.59 30.24 -10.27
CA LEU A 508 -6.80 30.99 -10.61
C LEU A 508 -6.99 31.20 -12.13
N ALA A 509 -5.93 31.09 -12.92
CA ALA A 509 -5.99 31.12 -14.37
C ALA A 509 -6.71 29.93 -14.99
N LEU A 510 -6.83 28.80 -14.25
CA LEU A 510 -7.51 27.58 -14.68
C LEU A 510 -9.02 27.62 -14.41
N VAL A 511 -9.51 28.60 -13.65
CA VAL A 511 -10.90 28.68 -13.21
C VAL A 511 -11.79 29.22 -14.31
N ASP A 512 -12.73 28.41 -14.74
CA ASP A 512 -13.81 28.71 -15.67
C ASP A 512 -15.09 27.94 -15.28
N GLU A 513 -16.13 27.95 -16.12
CA GLU A 513 -17.40 27.26 -15.89
C GLU A 513 -17.31 25.72 -16.00
N ASP A 514 -16.23 25.20 -16.60
CA ASP A 514 -16.00 23.77 -16.75
C ASP A 514 -15.12 23.18 -15.64
N MET A 515 -14.56 24.03 -14.79
CA MET A 515 -13.70 23.63 -13.67
C MET A 515 -14.49 23.63 -12.35
N PRO A 516 -14.99 22.48 -11.86
CA PRO A 516 -15.55 22.38 -10.51
C PRO A 516 -14.46 22.58 -9.45
N VAL A 517 -14.79 23.34 -8.43
CA VAL A 517 -13.90 23.66 -7.32
C VAL A 517 -14.48 23.12 -6.02
N VAL A 518 -13.87 22.09 -5.47
CA VAL A 518 -14.25 21.45 -4.21
C VAL A 518 -13.51 22.10 -3.06
N THR A 519 -14.22 22.44 -1.99
CA THR A 519 -13.63 23.16 -0.86
C THR A 519 -14.05 22.54 0.46
N VAL A 520 -13.07 22.37 1.35
CA VAL A 520 -13.27 21.99 2.76
C VAL A 520 -13.28 23.26 3.59
N ALA A 521 -14.37 23.53 4.29
CA ALA A 521 -14.64 24.81 4.96
C ALA A 521 -15.15 24.63 6.41
N PRO A 522 -14.27 24.17 7.34
CA PRO A 522 -14.62 24.12 8.75
C PRO A 522 -14.84 25.53 9.32
N ASN A 523 -15.64 25.62 10.39
CA ASN A 523 -15.92 26.89 11.04
C ASN A 523 -14.83 27.26 12.06
N ASN A 524 -13.66 27.63 11.54
CA ASN A 524 -12.49 28.01 12.32
C ASN A 524 -11.97 29.41 11.95
N GLU A 525 -10.85 29.82 12.53
CA GLU A 525 -10.23 31.14 12.35
C GLU A 525 -9.83 31.48 10.92
N LEU A 526 -9.71 30.48 10.03
CA LEU A 526 -9.35 30.67 8.63
C LEU A 526 -10.57 30.79 7.69
N LEU A 527 -11.78 30.61 8.20
CA LEU A 527 -13.01 30.56 7.40
C LEU A 527 -13.24 31.85 6.59
N ASP A 528 -13.09 33.02 7.18
CA ASP A 528 -13.30 34.30 6.47
C ASP A 528 -12.27 34.52 5.36
N LYS A 529 -11.05 34.04 5.55
CA LYS A 529 -10.01 34.09 4.51
C LYS A 529 -10.36 33.14 3.36
N LEU A 530 -10.88 31.96 3.68
CA LEU A 530 -11.35 30.99 2.70
C LEU A 530 -12.51 31.58 1.90
N LYS A 531 -13.55 32.14 2.56
CA LYS A 531 -14.69 32.79 1.88
C LYS A 531 -14.23 33.85 0.87
N SER A 532 -13.25 34.67 1.25
CA SER A 532 -12.67 35.66 0.33
C SER A 532 -12.08 35.02 -0.93
N ASN A 533 -11.36 33.91 -0.79
CA ASN A 533 -10.82 33.19 -1.94
C ASN A 533 -11.90 32.56 -2.82
N LEU A 534 -12.98 32.03 -2.21
CA LEU A 534 -14.10 31.46 -2.95
C LEU A 534 -14.88 32.51 -3.76
N HIS A 535 -15.01 33.73 -3.24
CA HIS A 535 -15.58 34.85 -4.01
C HIS A 535 -14.77 35.17 -5.28
N GLU A 536 -13.44 35.04 -5.22
CA GLU A 536 -12.58 35.23 -6.39
C GLU A 536 -12.80 34.14 -7.47
N VAL A 537 -12.98 32.89 -7.04
CA VAL A 537 -13.34 31.75 -7.91
C VAL A 537 -14.69 32.03 -8.59
N ARG A 538 -15.70 32.42 -7.81
CA ARG A 538 -17.04 32.75 -8.36
C ARG A 538 -17.05 33.89 -9.35
N ALA A 539 -16.27 34.95 -9.06
CA ALA A 539 -16.15 36.11 -9.94
C ALA A 539 -15.60 35.74 -11.35
N ARG A 540 -15.01 34.55 -11.51
CA ARG A 540 -14.46 34.03 -12.77
C ARG A 540 -15.27 32.88 -13.38
N GLY A 541 -16.49 32.66 -12.87
CA GLY A 541 -17.40 31.64 -13.39
C GLY A 541 -17.23 30.26 -12.78
N GLY A 542 -16.24 30.03 -11.89
CA GLY A 542 -16.02 28.72 -11.27
C GLY A 542 -17.22 28.21 -10.49
N GLU A 543 -17.51 26.93 -10.56
CA GLU A 543 -18.58 26.25 -9.84
C GLU A 543 -18.04 25.68 -8.52
N LEU A 544 -18.63 26.10 -7.40
CA LEU A 544 -18.16 25.77 -6.05
C LEU A 544 -18.98 24.64 -5.43
N PHE A 545 -18.29 23.65 -4.87
CA PHE A 545 -18.83 22.57 -4.02
C PHE A 545 -18.20 22.69 -2.65
N VAL A 546 -18.94 23.21 -1.67
CA VAL A 546 -18.42 23.61 -0.36
C VAL A 546 -18.92 22.67 0.70
N PHE A 547 -18.03 21.86 1.26
CA PHE A 547 -18.28 21.05 2.45
C PHE A 547 -18.07 21.94 3.68
N ALA A 548 -19.15 22.44 4.27
CA ALA A 548 -19.09 23.41 5.34
C ALA A 548 -19.93 22.99 6.54
N GLU A 549 -19.46 23.32 7.75
CA GLU A 549 -20.31 23.16 8.92
C GLU A 549 -21.59 24.00 8.78
N CYS A 550 -22.72 23.48 9.27
CA CYS A 550 -24.03 24.12 9.19
C CYS A 550 -24.07 25.52 9.85
N ASN A 551 -23.15 25.82 10.76
CA ASN A 551 -22.98 27.12 11.41
C ASN A 551 -21.97 28.06 10.71
N ALA A 552 -21.32 27.62 9.63
CA ALA A 552 -20.30 28.40 8.90
C ALA A 552 -20.88 29.53 8.03
N SER A 553 -22.22 29.68 8.02
CA SER A 553 -22.91 30.76 7.27
C SER A 553 -22.64 30.76 5.75
N PHE A 554 -22.50 29.58 5.14
CA PHE A 554 -22.59 29.40 3.69
C PHE A 554 -24.05 29.22 3.28
N LYS A 555 -24.37 29.65 2.05
CA LYS A 555 -25.70 29.41 1.44
C LYS A 555 -25.52 28.88 0.03
N SER A 556 -26.33 27.89 -0.33
CA SER A 556 -26.43 27.44 -1.70
C SER A 556 -27.10 28.53 -2.55
N GLU A 557 -26.49 28.84 -3.68
CA GLU A 557 -26.96 29.79 -4.66
C GLU A 557 -26.46 29.38 -6.06
N PRO A 558 -26.93 29.97 -7.18
CA PRO A 558 -26.44 29.59 -8.51
C PRO A 558 -24.90 29.60 -8.58
N GLY A 559 -24.30 28.43 -8.84
CA GLY A 559 -22.87 28.19 -8.90
C GLY A 559 -22.16 27.98 -7.55
N ILE A 560 -22.91 27.88 -6.45
CA ILE A 560 -22.41 27.45 -5.14
C ILE A 560 -23.33 26.37 -4.59
N THR A 561 -22.83 25.17 -4.51
CA THR A 561 -23.49 24.04 -3.84
C THR A 561 -22.85 23.83 -2.47
N VAL A 562 -23.64 23.96 -1.43
CA VAL A 562 -23.18 23.74 -0.03
C VAL A 562 -23.66 22.36 0.43
N ILE A 563 -22.73 21.59 0.99
CA ILE A 563 -22.99 20.33 1.65
C ILE A 563 -22.81 20.59 3.16
N ASP A 564 -23.94 20.55 3.88
CA ASP A 564 -23.96 20.84 5.31
C ASP A 564 -23.34 19.70 6.12
N MET A 565 -22.22 19.99 6.77
CA MET A 565 -21.53 19.09 7.69
C MET A 565 -22.03 19.31 9.12
N PRO A 566 -22.06 18.28 9.98
CA PRO A 566 -22.35 18.46 11.40
C PRO A 566 -21.25 19.32 12.05
N PRO A 567 -21.50 19.90 13.25
CA PRO A 567 -20.44 20.53 14.04
C PRO A 567 -19.33 19.53 14.37
N ILE A 568 -18.07 19.93 14.14
CA ILE A 568 -16.89 19.08 14.28
C ILE A 568 -15.91 19.75 15.24
N PRO A 569 -15.46 19.05 16.31
CA PRO A 569 -14.36 19.56 17.13
C PRO A 569 -13.10 19.81 16.29
N LYS A 570 -12.42 20.94 16.50
CA LYS A 570 -11.23 21.36 15.73
C LYS A 570 -10.20 20.22 15.59
N SER A 571 -9.95 19.48 16.67
CA SER A 571 -8.99 18.37 16.68
C SER A 571 -9.38 17.19 15.76
N LEU A 572 -10.63 17.11 15.33
CA LEU A 572 -11.15 16.03 14.48
C LEU A 572 -11.42 16.46 13.02
N GLU A 573 -11.31 17.78 12.73
CA GLU A 573 -11.65 18.33 11.42
C GLU A 573 -10.99 17.56 10.28
N ALA A 574 -9.66 17.36 10.33
CA ALA A 574 -8.92 16.70 9.27
C ALA A 574 -9.39 15.26 9.02
N ILE A 575 -9.72 14.51 10.09
CA ILE A 575 -10.20 13.13 9.96
C ILE A 575 -11.59 13.12 9.32
N VAL A 576 -12.49 13.92 9.85
CA VAL A 576 -13.91 13.89 9.49
C VAL A 576 -14.18 14.45 8.09
N TYR A 577 -13.51 15.53 7.71
CA TYR A 577 -13.65 16.10 6.35
C TYR A 577 -13.09 15.23 5.23
N THR A 578 -12.30 14.21 5.54
CA THR A 578 -11.84 13.21 4.58
C THR A 578 -12.98 12.36 4.04
N LEU A 579 -13.93 11.97 4.90
CA LEU A 579 -15.01 11.03 4.55
C LEU A 579 -15.88 11.49 3.38
N PRO A 580 -16.42 12.72 3.38
CA PRO A 580 -17.26 13.18 2.29
C PRO A 580 -16.50 13.32 0.96
N LEU A 581 -15.19 13.58 0.97
CA LEU A 581 -14.38 13.64 -0.24
C LEU A 581 -14.15 12.25 -0.84
N GLN A 582 -14.04 11.21 0.00
CA GLN A 582 -14.00 9.81 -0.43
C GLN A 582 -15.33 9.41 -1.09
N LEU A 583 -16.47 9.73 -0.45
CA LEU A 583 -17.80 9.48 -1.00
C LEU A 583 -18.00 10.18 -2.34
N LEU A 584 -17.64 11.46 -2.46
CA LEU A 584 -17.71 12.21 -3.71
C LEU A 584 -16.92 11.49 -4.81
N SER A 585 -15.67 11.12 -4.53
CA SER A 585 -14.81 10.46 -5.51
C SER A 585 -15.38 9.12 -5.97
N TYR A 586 -15.93 8.33 -5.02
CA TYR A 586 -16.59 7.05 -5.29
C TYR A 586 -17.78 7.20 -6.24
N HIS A 587 -18.72 8.10 -5.94
CA HIS A 587 -19.92 8.31 -6.77
C HIS A 587 -19.56 8.87 -8.15
N VAL A 588 -18.60 9.79 -8.24
CA VAL A 588 -18.11 10.29 -9.52
C VAL A 588 -17.52 9.15 -10.37
N ALA A 589 -16.77 8.25 -9.77
CA ALA A 589 -16.20 7.09 -10.46
C ALA A 589 -17.30 6.14 -10.99
N LEU A 590 -18.37 5.91 -10.20
CA LEU A 590 -19.53 5.13 -10.64
C LEU A 590 -20.22 5.75 -11.85
N LEU A 591 -20.43 7.07 -11.85
CA LEU A 591 -21.04 7.78 -12.97
C LEU A 591 -20.18 7.74 -14.24
N LYS A 592 -18.87 7.73 -14.09
CA LYS A 592 -17.92 7.58 -15.20
C LYS A 592 -17.76 6.13 -15.68
N GLY A 593 -18.32 5.15 -14.95
CA GLY A 593 -18.25 3.74 -15.31
C GLY A 593 -16.88 3.12 -15.17
N THR A 594 -16.03 3.66 -14.30
CA THR A 594 -14.67 3.16 -14.04
C THR A 594 -14.69 2.04 -13.00
N ASP A 595 -13.65 1.19 -12.98
CA ASP A 595 -13.45 0.18 -11.93
C ASP A 595 -12.92 0.87 -10.67
N VAL A 596 -13.72 0.87 -9.60
CA VAL A 596 -13.42 1.58 -8.34
C VAL A 596 -12.42 0.81 -7.50
N ASP A 597 -12.52 -0.53 -7.49
CA ASP A 597 -11.65 -1.39 -6.68
C ASP A 597 -10.29 -1.62 -7.34
N GLN A 598 -10.27 -1.67 -8.69
CA GLN A 598 -9.09 -1.95 -9.51
C GLN A 598 -8.95 -0.91 -10.65
N PRO A 599 -8.68 0.37 -10.32
CA PRO A 599 -8.53 1.40 -11.33
C PRO A 599 -7.30 1.15 -12.19
N ARG A 600 -7.41 1.49 -13.50
CA ARG A 600 -6.32 1.25 -14.46
C ARG A 600 -5.01 1.90 -13.99
N ASN A 601 -3.89 1.26 -14.31
CA ASN A 601 -2.52 1.77 -14.06
C ASN A 601 -2.20 2.07 -12.59
N LEU A 602 -2.90 1.46 -11.64
CA LEU A 602 -2.62 1.58 -10.22
C LEU A 602 -2.57 0.20 -9.54
N ALA A 603 -1.81 0.10 -8.48
CA ALA A 603 -1.72 -1.09 -7.64
C ALA A 603 -1.82 -0.69 -6.17
N LYS A 604 -2.38 -1.56 -5.32
CA LYS A 604 -2.62 -1.29 -3.89
C LYS A 604 -1.36 -0.97 -3.11
N SER A 605 -0.24 -1.60 -3.43
CA SER A 605 1.03 -1.39 -2.76
C SER A 605 2.17 -1.48 -3.77
N VAL A 606 3.11 -0.55 -3.76
CA VAL A 606 4.26 -0.49 -4.67
C VAL A 606 5.48 -1.06 -3.97
N THR A 607 5.88 -2.29 -4.33
CA THR A 607 7.05 -3.00 -3.76
C THR A 607 8.24 -3.06 -4.71
N VAL A 608 8.17 -2.33 -5.81
CA VAL A 608 9.26 -2.14 -6.78
C VAL A 608 9.42 -0.65 -7.02
N GLU A 609 10.61 -0.27 -7.44
CA GLU A 609 10.91 1.11 -7.86
C GLU A 609 10.53 1.34 -9.31
#